data_2322a91723d102620f16ee1f0e8145e0
#
_entry.id   2322a91723d102620f16ee1f0e8145e0
#
_cell.length_a   1.000
_cell.length_b   1.000
_cell.length_c   1.000
_cell.angle_alpha   90.00
_cell.angle_beta   90.00
_cell.angle_gamma   90.00
#
_symmetry.space_group_name_H-M   'P 1'
#
loop_
_entity.id
_entity.type
_entity.pdbx_description
1 polymer ?
#
loop_
_entity_poly.entity_id
_entity_poly.type
_entity_poly.pdbx_seq_one_letter_code
_entity_poly.pdbx_strand_id
1 'polypeptide(L)'
;RFLPDSELSQLNRSAGAWADVSDDLLDLLRQSMDFWRATHGLFDPSILSDLKRAGYDRSMDDIRARGDQPPTIPASLPTPRPSFSEIELDLPRKRVRMPRGMELDLGGIAKGWIAEHAARVLAADGEACAVNAGGDMYFLGHPADEDDWLVDLEDPREPNSILAAFTVDGGGVATSSVRKRTWTQGGQARHHLIDPRTGNPSQSGWLSVTVSAPHLATADVFAKALLIGGGQAVPLLPPDVLFLAVDADGQLAGTLQPIGVIE
;
A
#
# COMPACT_ATOMS: atom_id res chain seq x y z
N ARG A 1 -3.96 -3.76 12.47
CA ARG A 1 -4.57 -2.66 13.24
C ARG A 1 -6.01 -2.93 13.69
N PHE A 2 -6.71 -3.91 13.10
CA PHE A 2 -8.10 -4.24 13.48
C PHE A 2 -8.18 -5.26 14.62
N LEU A 3 -7.10 -5.95 14.92
CA LEU A 3 -6.99 -6.86 16.06
C LEU A 3 -6.40 -6.09 17.25
N PRO A 4 -7.15 -5.94 18.37
CA PRO A 4 -6.69 -5.17 19.52
C PRO A 4 -5.38 -5.68 20.11
N ASP A 5 -5.16 -6.99 20.05
CA ASP A 5 -4.00 -7.67 20.64
C ASP A 5 -2.86 -7.87 19.65
N SER A 6 -2.96 -7.35 18.41
CA SER A 6 -1.83 -7.39 17.48
C SER A 6 -0.67 -6.51 18.00
N GLU A 7 0.54 -6.91 17.66
CA GLU A 7 1.75 -6.18 18.06
C GLU A 7 1.72 -4.72 17.62
N LEU A 8 1.28 -4.44 16.37
CA LEU A 8 1.08 -3.08 15.89
C LEU A 8 0.07 -2.29 16.74
N SER A 9 -1.02 -2.94 17.17
CA SER A 9 -2.01 -2.28 18.05
C SER A 9 -1.46 -2.00 19.44
N GLN A 10 -0.60 -2.88 19.96
CA GLN A 10 0.11 -2.66 21.23
C GLN A 10 1.10 -1.50 21.08
N LEU A 11 1.90 -1.48 20.00
CA LEU A 11 2.81 -0.39 19.71
C LEU A 11 2.07 0.96 19.59
N ASN A 12 0.94 1.00 18.91
CA ASN A 12 0.12 2.22 18.80
C ASN A 12 -0.39 2.75 20.18
N ARG A 13 -0.55 1.84 21.16
CA ARG A 13 -0.93 2.24 22.54
C ARG A 13 0.25 2.69 23.40
N SER A 14 1.49 2.36 23.01
CA SER A 14 2.69 2.69 23.79
C SER A 14 3.26 4.08 23.52
N ALA A 15 2.54 4.92 22.76
CA ALA A 15 3.04 6.19 22.25
C ALA A 15 3.74 7.06 23.33
N GLY A 16 4.98 7.45 23.07
CA GLY A 16 5.85 8.19 23.97
C GLY A 16 6.76 7.31 24.86
N ALA A 17 6.53 6.01 24.96
CA ALA A 17 7.37 5.07 25.69
C ALA A 17 8.12 4.14 24.73
N TRP A 18 9.25 3.56 25.17
CA TRP A 18 9.89 2.46 24.47
C TRP A 18 9.02 1.20 24.61
N ALA A 19 8.77 0.54 23.48
CA ALA A 19 8.09 -0.74 23.41
C ALA A 19 9.01 -1.80 22.79
N ASP A 20 9.06 -2.99 23.37
CA ASP A 20 9.74 -4.14 22.77
C ASP A 20 8.91 -4.65 21.59
N VAL A 21 9.58 -5.01 20.50
CA VAL A 21 8.95 -5.48 19.26
C VAL A 21 9.66 -6.71 18.70
N SER A 22 8.94 -7.50 17.90
CA SER A 22 9.50 -8.64 17.17
C SER A 22 10.51 -8.16 16.10
N ASP A 23 11.33 -9.09 15.63
CA ASP A 23 12.25 -8.85 14.51
C ASP A 23 11.48 -8.45 13.24
N ASP A 24 10.35 -9.08 12.99
CA ASP A 24 9.51 -8.82 11.83
C ASP A 24 8.93 -7.41 11.84
N LEU A 25 8.37 -6.96 12.97
CA LEU A 25 7.84 -5.60 13.09
C LEU A 25 8.95 -4.56 13.01
N LEU A 26 10.11 -4.83 13.62
CA LEU A 26 11.26 -3.93 13.58
C LEU A 26 11.81 -3.78 12.16
N ASP A 27 11.95 -4.90 11.42
CA ASP A 27 12.39 -4.87 10.01
C ASP A 27 11.39 -4.13 9.13
N LEU A 28 10.10 -4.40 9.32
CA LEU A 28 9.04 -3.72 8.57
C LEU A 28 9.02 -2.20 8.83
N LEU A 29 9.26 -1.75 10.06
CA LEU A 29 9.37 -0.34 10.41
C LEU A 29 10.64 0.29 9.83
N ARG A 30 11.76 -0.42 9.83
CA ARG A 30 13.01 0.02 9.21
C ARG A 30 12.81 0.22 7.70
N GLN A 31 12.26 -0.78 7.00
CA GLN A 31 11.92 -0.66 5.58
C GLN A 31 10.93 0.47 5.32
N SER A 32 9.92 0.63 6.18
CA SER A 32 8.96 1.74 6.09
C SER A 32 9.64 3.10 6.16
N MET A 33 10.67 3.25 7.00
CA MET A 33 11.45 4.49 7.09
C MET A 33 12.24 4.76 5.80
N ASP A 34 12.82 3.72 5.20
CA ASP A 34 13.56 3.85 3.95
C ASP A 34 12.61 4.24 2.79
N PHE A 35 11.44 3.62 2.71
CA PHE A 35 10.40 3.98 1.73
C PHE A 35 9.79 5.36 1.98
N TRP A 36 9.57 5.75 3.23
CA TRP A 36 9.12 7.11 3.55
C TRP A 36 10.08 8.16 3.00
N ARG A 37 11.40 7.95 3.15
CA ARG A 37 12.44 8.82 2.58
C ARG A 37 12.44 8.78 1.06
N ALA A 38 12.44 7.59 0.45
CA ALA A 38 12.50 7.38 -0.99
C ALA A 38 11.30 7.99 -1.73
N THR A 39 10.12 7.98 -1.11
CA THR A 39 8.89 8.55 -1.66
C THR A 39 8.64 9.99 -1.24
N HIS A 40 9.60 10.65 -0.58
CA HIS A 40 9.46 12.00 -0.02
C HIS A 40 8.18 12.15 0.83
N GLY A 41 7.83 11.11 1.58
CA GLY A 41 6.68 11.08 2.48
C GLY A 41 5.33 10.83 1.78
N LEU A 42 5.28 10.52 0.49
CA LEU A 42 4.03 10.09 -0.16
C LEU A 42 3.54 8.72 0.36
N PHE A 43 4.47 7.83 0.66
CA PHE A 43 4.20 6.68 1.53
C PHE A 43 4.51 7.10 2.97
N ASP A 44 3.49 7.11 3.82
CA ASP A 44 3.62 7.50 5.22
C ASP A 44 2.78 6.58 6.12
N PRO A 45 3.41 5.68 6.87
CA PRO A 45 2.70 4.79 7.80
C PRO A 45 2.01 5.53 8.95
N SER A 46 2.34 6.79 9.26
CA SER A 46 1.77 7.54 10.39
C SER A 46 0.39 8.16 10.11
N ILE A 47 -0.26 7.77 8.99
CA ILE A 47 -1.56 8.30 8.54
C ILE A 47 -2.79 7.68 9.24
N LEU A 48 -2.63 6.81 10.23
CA LEU A 48 -3.79 6.08 10.80
C LEU A 48 -4.85 7.02 11.37
N SER A 49 -4.46 8.12 12.01
CA SER A 49 -5.40 9.13 12.51
C SER A 49 -6.20 9.79 11.37
N ASP A 50 -5.55 10.04 10.21
CA ASP A 50 -6.21 10.59 9.03
C ASP A 50 -7.17 9.58 8.39
N LEU A 51 -6.77 8.29 8.31
CA LEU A 51 -7.66 7.20 7.87
C LEU A 51 -8.91 7.09 8.74
N LYS A 52 -8.76 7.14 10.06
CA LYS A 52 -9.89 7.13 11.00
C LYS A 52 -10.79 8.34 10.80
N ARG A 53 -10.23 9.53 10.61
CA ARG A 53 -10.96 10.76 10.33
C ARG A 53 -11.74 10.69 9.02
N ALA A 54 -11.15 10.08 7.99
CA ALA A 54 -11.82 9.83 6.71
C ALA A 54 -12.90 8.74 6.80
N GLY A 55 -13.10 8.10 7.98
CA GLY A 55 -14.11 7.08 8.22
C GLY A 55 -13.62 5.64 8.07
N TYR A 56 -12.31 5.42 7.82
CA TYR A 56 -11.73 4.07 7.77
C TYR A 56 -11.19 3.63 9.13
N ASP A 57 -12.08 3.56 10.11
CA ASP A 57 -11.81 3.27 11.52
C ASP A 57 -11.97 1.78 11.89
N ARG A 58 -12.53 0.96 11.00
CA ARG A 58 -12.85 -0.47 11.18
C ARG A 58 -12.71 -1.25 9.87
N SER A 59 -13.05 -2.54 9.86
CA SER A 59 -13.01 -3.36 8.65
C SER A 59 -13.92 -2.79 7.55
N MET A 60 -13.63 -3.10 6.28
CA MET A 60 -14.49 -2.64 5.16
C MET A 60 -15.91 -3.20 5.25
N ASP A 61 -16.08 -4.41 5.78
CA ASP A 61 -17.39 -5.03 5.95
C ASP A 61 -18.21 -4.27 7.00
N ASP A 62 -17.60 -3.88 8.12
CA ASP A 62 -18.24 -3.05 9.13
C ASP A 62 -18.58 -1.64 8.61
N ILE A 63 -17.71 -1.08 7.75
CA ILE A 63 -17.96 0.24 7.12
C ILE A 63 -19.14 0.14 6.16
N ARG A 64 -19.18 -0.89 5.32
CA ARG A 64 -20.30 -1.13 4.41
C ARG A 64 -21.62 -1.37 5.15
N ALA A 65 -21.58 -2.17 6.24
CA ALA A 65 -22.74 -2.42 7.08
C ALA A 65 -23.25 -1.15 7.80
N ARG A 66 -22.34 -0.26 8.17
CA ARG A 66 -22.67 1.02 8.82
C ARG A 66 -23.39 1.99 7.88
N GLY A 67 -23.10 1.94 6.58
CA GLY A 67 -23.60 2.88 5.58
C GLY A 67 -23.03 4.30 5.74
N ASP A 68 -23.70 5.29 5.13
CA ASP A 68 -23.31 6.70 5.23
C ASP A 68 -23.54 7.23 6.65
N GLN A 69 -22.49 7.78 7.23
CA GLN A 69 -22.52 8.41 8.55
C GLN A 69 -21.93 9.82 8.46
N PRO A 70 -22.43 10.77 9.24
CA PRO A 70 -21.76 12.06 9.35
C PRO A 70 -20.33 11.86 9.87
N PRO A 71 -19.38 12.75 9.50
CA PRO A 71 -18.03 12.71 10.04
C PRO A 71 -18.07 12.72 11.58
N THR A 72 -17.46 11.74 12.22
CA THR A 72 -17.41 11.64 13.70
C THR A 72 -16.49 12.72 14.30
N ILE A 73 -15.59 13.25 13.49
CA ILE A 73 -14.69 14.34 13.84
C ILE A 73 -14.95 15.45 12.82
N PRO A 74 -15.26 16.68 13.27
CA PRO A 74 -15.40 17.80 12.33
C PRO A 74 -14.17 17.89 11.43
N ALA A 75 -14.37 18.23 10.17
CA ALA A 75 -13.29 18.52 9.20
C ALA A 75 -12.54 19.83 9.56
N SER A 76 -12.32 20.06 10.84
CA SER A 76 -11.41 21.09 11.34
C SER A 76 -10.01 20.78 10.79
N LEU A 77 -9.28 21.83 10.50
CA LEU A 77 -7.90 21.83 9.98
C LEU A 77 -7.10 20.61 10.41
N PRO A 78 -6.26 20.02 9.53
CA PRO A 78 -5.43 18.88 9.89
C PRO A 78 -4.71 19.18 11.20
N THR A 79 -4.99 18.39 12.25
CA THR A 79 -4.21 18.50 13.48
C THR A 79 -2.76 18.14 13.10
N PRO A 80 -1.78 18.98 13.41
CA PRO A 80 -0.39 18.64 13.14
C PRO A 80 -0.10 17.29 13.80
N ARG A 81 0.20 16.29 13.00
CA ARG A 81 0.64 14.98 13.49
C ARG A 81 2.18 14.97 13.52
N PRO A 82 2.80 14.20 14.42
CA PRO A 82 4.23 13.98 14.39
C PRO A 82 4.65 13.39 13.03
N SER A 83 5.80 13.80 12.52
CA SER A 83 6.38 13.24 11.31
C SER A 83 6.81 11.78 11.54
N PHE A 84 6.63 10.91 10.55
CA PHE A 84 7.14 9.54 10.63
C PHE A 84 8.65 9.49 10.87
N SER A 85 9.40 10.52 10.47
CA SER A 85 10.84 10.64 10.75
C SER A 85 11.19 10.75 12.24
N GLU A 86 10.23 11.05 13.11
CA GLU A 86 10.44 11.17 14.56
C GLU A 86 10.37 9.83 15.30
N ILE A 87 10.08 8.73 14.59
CA ILE A 87 10.13 7.38 15.19
C ILE A 87 11.58 7.01 15.49
N GLU A 88 11.82 6.43 16.64
CA GLU A 88 13.14 5.98 17.08
C GLU A 88 13.19 4.45 17.11
N LEU A 89 14.18 3.88 16.43
CA LEU A 89 14.42 2.44 16.35
C LEU A 89 15.73 2.09 17.09
N ASP A 90 15.64 1.31 18.16
CA ASP A 90 16.80 0.71 18.87
C ASP A 90 16.96 -0.73 18.34
N LEU A 91 17.67 -0.88 17.22
CA LEU A 91 17.83 -2.16 16.53
C LEU A 91 18.49 -3.21 17.44
N PRO A 92 19.60 -2.91 18.19
CA PRO A 92 20.23 -3.89 19.09
C PRO A 92 19.33 -4.39 20.21
N ARG A 93 18.43 -3.55 20.72
CA ARG A 93 17.51 -3.92 21.81
C ARG A 93 16.10 -4.26 21.33
N LYS A 94 15.87 -4.27 20.01
CA LYS A 94 14.56 -4.56 19.39
C LYS A 94 13.44 -3.74 20.01
N ARG A 95 13.64 -2.43 20.11
CA ARG A 95 12.66 -1.52 20.71
C ARG A 95 12.36 -0.35 19.79
N VAL A 96 11.13 0.15 19.90
CA VAL A 96 10.62 1.28 19.15
C VAL A 96 10.05 2.31 20.11
N ARG A 97 10.29 3.58 19.83
CA ARG A 97 9.63 4.70 20.50
C ARG A 97 8.97 5.59 19.45
N MET A 98 7.67 5.77 19.59
CA MET A 98 6.90 6.69 18.76
C MET A 98 6.61 7.99 19.53
N PRO A 99 6.60 9.14 18.88
CA PRO A 99 6.09 10.38 19.50
C PRO A 99 4.63 10.22 19.96
N ARG A 100 4.26 10.95 21.01
CA ARG A 100 2.86 10.99 21.45
C ARG A 100 1.95 11.53 20.35
N GLY A 101 0.82 10.88 20.14
CA GLY A 101 -0.16 11.25 19.11
C GLY A 101 0.13 10.63 17.73
N MET A 102 1.25 9.92 17.54
CA MET A 102 1.48 9.12 16.35
C MET A 102 0.72 7.79 16.45
N GLU A 103 0.05 7.42 15.37
CA GLU A 103 -0.56 6.10 15.19
C GLU A 103 -0.17 5.55 13.81
N LEU A 104 0.26 4.30 13.76
CA LEU A 104 0.76 3.64 12.55
C LEU A 104 -0.29 2.74 11.91
N ASP A 105 -0.33 2.77 10.57
CA ASP A 105 -0.96 1.77 9.71
C ASP A 105 0.09 1.21 8.74
N LEU A 106 0.38 -0.07 8.82
CA LEU A 106 1.33 -0.76 7.95
C LEU A 106 0.66 -1.46 6.75
N GLY A 107 -0.65 -1.26 6.55
CA GLY A 107 -1.40 -1.86 5.44
C GLY A 107 -0.90 -1.47 4.04
N GLY A 108 0.00 -0.50 3.96
CA GLY A 108 0.62 -0.03 2.71
C GLY A 108 1.93 -0.74 2.34
N ILE A 109 2.45 -1.63 3.19
CA ILE A 109 3.69 -2.37 2.97
C ILE A 109 3.59 -3.81 3.45
N ALA A 110 2.85 -4.07 4.54
CA ALA A 110 2.86 -5.36 5.22
C ALA A 110 2.33 -6.51 4.34
N LYS A 111 1.36 -6.24 3.44
CA LYS A 111 0.86 -7.29 2.54
C LYS A 111 1.95 -7.78 1.59
N GLY A 112 2.65 -6.86 0.94
CA GLY A 112 3.75 -7.17 0.05
C GLY A 112 4.87 -7.89 0.77
N TRP A 113 5.26 -7.41 1.95
CA TRP A 113 6.29 -8.02 2.77
C TRP A 113 5.93 -9.46 3.18
N ILE A 114 4.71 -9.70 3.67
CA ILE A 114 4.25 -11.04 4.10
C ILE A 114 4.15 -12.00 2.90
N ALA A 115 3.58 -11.56 1.78
CA ALA A 115 3.39 -12.42 0.60
C ALA A 115 4.73 -12.83 -0.02
N GLU A 116 5.71 -11.93 -0.07
CA GLU A 116 7.06 -12.26 -0.52
C GLU A 116 7.75 -13.27 0.42
N HIS A 117 7.63 -13.09 1.75
CA HIS A 117 8.17 -14.05 2.72
C HIS A 117 7.51 -15.42 2.60
N ALA A 118 6.18 -15.46 2.43
CA ALA A 118 5.46 -16.70 2.21
C ALA A 118 5.93 -17.42 0.93
N ALA A 119 6.11 -16.70 -0.18
CA ALA A 119 6.60 -17.27 -1.42
C ALA A 119 8.01 -17.87 -1.26
N ARG A 120 8.91 -17.17 -0.55
CA ARG A 120 10.26 -17.67 -0.29
C ARG A 120 10.28 -18.94 0.58
N VAL A 121 9.34 -19.04 1.54
CA VAL A 121 9.19 -20.26 2.36
C VAL A 121 8.63 -21.41 1.51
N LEU A 122 7.64 -21.14 0.66
CA LEU A 122 7.03 -22.16 -0.21
C LEU A 122 8.00 -22.68 -1.28
N ALA A 123 8.85 -21.81 -1.81
CA ALA A 123 9.85 -22.16 -2.83
C ALA A 123 11.20 -22.59 -2.24
N ALA A 124 11.28 -22.96 -0.95
CA ALA A 124 12.55 -23.34 -0.28
C ALA A 124 13.24 -24.55 -0.95
N ASP A 125 12.46 -25.41 -1.57
CA ASP A 125 12.96 -26.60 -2.31
C ASP A 125 13.30 -26.30 -3.78
N GLY A 126 13.28 -25.02 -4.20
CA GLY A 126 13.70 -24.58 -5.54
C GLY A 126 12.63 -24.68 -6.64
N GLU A 127 11.37 -24.89 -6.25
CA GLU A 127 10.25 -24.90 -7.20
C GLU A 127 9.77 -23.48 -7.53
N ALA A 128 9.22 -23.30 -8.73
CA ALA A 128 8.53 -22.07 -9.09
C ALA A 128 7.30 -21.86 -8.23
N CYS A 129 7.05 -20.63 -7.81
CA CYS A 129 5.98 -20.31 -6.91
C CYS A 129 5.38 -18.93 -7.21
N ALA A 130 4.05 -18.83 -7.20
CA ALA A 130 3.33 -17.56 -7.22
C ALA A 130 2.44 -17.44 -5.98
N VAL A 131 2.57 -16.35 -5.24
CA VAL A 131 1.69 -16.01 -4.11
C VAL A 131 0.89 -14.78 -4.45
N ASN A 132 -0.45 -14.88 -4.37
CA ASN A 132 -1.37 -13.76 -4.57
C ASN A 132 -2.07 -13.40 -3.25
N ALA A 133 -1.83 -12.19 -2.77
CA ALA A 133 -2.40 -11.63 -1.55
C ALA A 133 -3.46 -10.56 -1.86
N GLY A 134 -4.52 -10.94 -2.58
CA GLY A 134 -5.62 -10.05 -2.93
C GLY A 134 -5.28 -9.03 -4.01
N GLY A 135 -4.57 -9.48 -5.04
CA GLY A 135 -4.13 -8.70 -6.19
C GLY A 135 -2.69 -8.18 -6.09
N ASP A 136 -2.04 -8.28 -4.93
CA ASP A 136 -0.60 -8.07 -4.80
C ASP A 136 0.08 -9.44 -4.90
N MET A 137 0.98 -9.63 -5.87
CA MET A 137 1.53 -10.94 -6.26
C MET A 137 3.05 -10.94 -6.18
N TYR A 138 3.62 -12.06 -5.75
CA TYR A 138 5.05 -12.31 -5.81
C TYR A 138 5.35 -13.61 -6.54
N PHE A 139 6.28 -13.56 -7.46
CA PHE A 139 6.66 -14.64 -8.36
C PHE A 139 8.11 -15.04 -8.14
N LEU A 140 8.38 -16.34 -8.01
CA LEU A 140 9.70 -16.95 -7.93
C LEU A 140 9.83 -18.03 -8.99
N GLY A 141 10.97 -18.06 -9.69
CA GLY A 141 11.20 -19.00 -10.79
C GLY A 141 10.27 -18.74 -11.97
N HIS A 142 10.20 -19.70 -12.88
CA HIS A 142 9.36 -19.62 -14.09
C HIS A 142 8.26 -20.67 -14.06
N PRO A 143 7.09 -20.43 -14.68
CA PRO A 143 6.08 -21.48 -14.88
C PRO A 143 6.64 -22.67 -15.64
N ALA A 144 6.08 -23.86 -15.45
CA ALA A 144 6.65 -25.13 -15.92
C ALA A 144 6.90 -25.20 -17.43
N ASP A 145 6.11 -24.54 -18.25
CA ASP A 145 6.16 -24.62 -19.71
C ASP A 145 6.23 -23.22 -20.37
N GLU A 146 6.56 -22.17 -19.61
CA GLU A 146 6.56 -20.79 -20.09
C GLU A 146 7.80 -20.04 -19.56
N ASP A 147 8.27 -19.05 -20.30
CA ASP A 147 9.42 -18.26 -19.90
C ASP A 147 9.05 -17.21 -18.83
N ASP A 148 7.82 -16.67 -18.87
CA ASP A 148 7.37 -15.57 -18.03
C ASP A 148 5.99 -15.83 -17.38
N TRP A 149 5.69 -15.11 -16.31
CA TRP A 149 4.37 -15.09 -15.66
C TRP A 149 3.46 -14.09 -16.37
N LEU A 150 2.26 -14.53 -16.78
CA LEU A 150 1.23 -13.65 -17.34
C LEU A 150 0.40 -13.02 -16.22
N VAL A 151 0.24 -11.71 -16.25
CA VAL A 151 -0.52 -10.94 -15.26
C VAL A 151 -1.58 -10.10 -15.96
N ASP A 152 -2.83 -10.30 -15.57
CA ASP A 152 -3.96 -9.52 -16.04
C ASP A 152 -4.12 -8.22 -15.24
N LEU A 153 -4.36 -7.12 -15.94
CA LEU A 153 -4.70 -5.83 -15.37
C LEU A 153 -6.21 -5.63 -15.40
N GLU A 154 -6.83 -5.60 -14.23
CA GLU A 154 -8.26 -5.32 -14.07
C GLU A 154 -8.59 -3.88 -14.48
N ASP A 155 -9.69 -3.68 -15.23
CA ASP A 155 -10.19 -2.34 -15.54
C ASP A 155 -10.76 -1.65 -14.28
N PRO A 156 -10.18 -0.55 -13.80
CA PRO A 156 -10.70 0.12 -12.61
C PRO A 156 -12.06 0.79 -12.82
N ARG A 157 -12.55 0.88 -14.05
CA ARG A 157 -13.84 1.48 -14.42
C ARG A 157 -14.95 0.43 -14.42
N GLU A 158 -14.61 -0.81 -14.79
CA GLU A 158 -15.56 -1.90 -14.95
C GLU A 158 -15.11 -3.14 -14.15
N PRO A 159 -15.77 -3.44 -13.01
CA PRO A 159 -15.41 -4.58 -12.18
C PRO A 159 -15.47 -5.91 -12.94
N ASN A 160 -14.49 -6.78 -12.73
CA ASN A 160 -14.31 -8.09 -13.36
C ASN A 160 -13.99 -8.06 -14.87
N SER A 161 -13.72 -6.90 -15.44
CA SER A 161 -13.18 -6.76 -16.79
C SER A 161 -11.67 -6.63 -16.76
N ILE A 162 -11.01 -7.19 -17.76
CA ILE A 162 -9.56 -7.07 -17.96
C ILE A 162 -9.33 -5.97 -18.99
N LEU A 163 -8.50 -5.01 -18.63
CA LEU A 163 -8.12 -3.90 -19.51
C LEU A 163 -6.92 -4.24 -20.38
N ALA A 164 -5.95 -4.94 -19.80
CA ALA A 164 -4.70 -5.28 -20.47
C ALA A 164 -4.04 -6.49 -19.78
N ALA A 165 -3.03 -7.06 -20.41
CA ALA A 165 -2.15 -8.06 -19.80
C ALA A 165 -0.68 -7.68 -20.02
N PHE A 166 0.21 -8.15 -19.17
CA PHE A 166 1.67 -8.01 -19.31
C PHE A 166 2.39 -9.23 -18.74
N THR A 167 3.65 -9.41 -19.07
CA THR A 167 4.47 -10.48 -18.53
C THR A 167 5.51 -9.95 -17.55
N VAL A 168 5.89 -10.81 -16.61
CA VAL A 168 7.01 -10.60 -15.70
C VAL A 168 7.83 -11.89 -15.58
N ASP A 169 9.15 -11.76 -15.55
CA ASP A 169 10.08 -12.88 -15.35
C ASP A 169 10.20 -13.30 -13.87
N GLY A 170 9.62 -12.52 -12.97
CA GLY A 170 9.60 -12.74 -11.52
C GLY A 170 9.44 -11.45 -10.74
N GLY A 171 9.64 -11.54 -9.41
CA GLY A 171 9.52 -10.39 -8.52
C GLY A 171 8.11 -10.08 -8.07
N GLY A 172 7.85 -8.84 -7.69
CA GLY A 172 6.59 -8.38 -7.14
C GLY A 172 5.75 -7.53 -8.09
N VAL A 173 4.45 -7.79 -8.13
CA VAL A 173 3.46 -6.95 -8.82
C VAL A 173 2.39 -6.52 -7.82
N ALA A 174 2.15 -5.22 -7.70
CA ALA A 174 1.12 -4.68 -6.82
C ALA A 174 0.28 -3.62 -7.52
N THR A 175 -1.02 -3.60 -7.19
CA THR A 175 -1.95 -2.61 -7.74
C THR A 175 -2.65 -1.82 -6.63
N SER A 176 -2.49 -0.51 -6.66
CA SER A 176 -3.28 0.43 -5.86
C SER A 176 -4.43 1.00 -6.69
N SER A 177 -5.62 1.08 -6.10
CA SER A 177 -6.81 1.61 -6.78
C SER A 177 -7.70 2.40 -5.84
N VAL A 178 -8.21 3.54 -6.30
CA VAL A 178 -9.20 4.36 -5.59
C VAL A 178 -10.60 3.73 -5.65
N ARG A 179 -10.80 2.64 -6.39
CA ARG A 179 -12.09 1.99 -6.61
C ARG A 179 -12.36 0.79 -5.69
N LYS A 180 -11.33 0.15 -5.13
CA LYS A 180 -11.50 -1.13 -4.38
C LYS A 180 -11.98 -0.97 -2.94
N ARG A 181 -11.56 0.06 -2.21
CA ARG A 181 -11.94 0.32 -0.81
C ARG A 181 -12.54 1.70 -0.71
N THR A 182 -13.82 1.78 -1.09
CA THR A 182 -14.60 3.02 -1.12
C THR A 182 -15.76 2.95 -0.15
N TRP A 183 -16.15 4.09 0.38
CA TRP A 183 -17.34 4.28 1.22
C TRP A 183 -17.87 5.69 1.04
N THR A 184 -19.05 5.96 1.61
CA THR A 184 -19.61 7.30 1.71
C THR A 184 -19.52 7.80 3.15
N GLN A 185 -19.11 9.07 3.33
CA GLN A 185 -19.11 9.75 4.61
C GLN A 185 -19.64 11.17 4.44
N GLY A 186 -20.78 11.47 5.08
CA GLY A 186 -21.44 12.76 4.96
C GLY A 186 -21.83 13.12 3.52
N GLY A 187 -22.32 12.16 2.75
CA GLY A 187 -22.68 12.30 1.35
C GLY A 187 -21.50 12.38 0.38
N GLN A 188 -20.26 12.30 0.86
CA GLN A 188 -19.05 12.37 0.02
C GLN A 188 -18.42 11.00 -0.16
N ALA A 189 -18.07 10.65 -1.41
CA ALA A 189 -17.28 9.46 -1.70
C ALA A 189 -15.88 9.58 -1.10
N ARG A 190 -15.41 8.53 -0.45
CA ARG A 190 -14.10 8.41 0.19
C ARG A 190 -13.42 7.12 -0.24
N HIS A 191 -12.10 7.08 -0.17
CA HIS A 191 -11.29 5.89 -0.32
C HIS A 191 -10.11 5.91 0.65
N HIS A 192 -9.45 4.76 0.82
CA HIS A 192 -8.43 4.53 1.84
C HIS A 192 -7.04 5.10 1.52
N LEU A 193 -6.81 5.60 0.30
CA LEU A 193 -5.51 6.15 -0.10
C LEU A 193 -5.48 7.63 0.27
N ILE A 194 -4.92 7.91 1.44
CA ILE A 194 -4.80 9.26 1.99
C ILE A 194 -3.52 9.91 1.47
N ASP A 195 -3.64 11.14 1.01
CA ASP A 195 -2.50 12.00 0.74
C ASP A 195 -1.94 12.55 2.05
N PRO A 196 -0.72 12.18 2.45
CA PRO A 196 -0.13 12.62 3.72
C PRO A 196 0.06 14.13 3.84
N ARG A 197 0.13 14.82 2.71
CA ARG A 197 0.31 16.29 2.64
C ARG A 197 -0.95 17.05 3.02
N THR A 198 -2.12 16.44 2.78
CA THR A 198 -3.43 17.06 3.01
C THR A 198 -4.24 16.38 4.11
N GLY A 199 -3.90 15.12 4.45
CA GLY A 199 -4.68 14.27 5.35
C GLY A 199 -6.04 13.85 4.80
N ASN A 200 -6.28 13.99 3.50
CA ASN A 200 -7.52 13.63 2.81
C ASN A 200 -7.28 12.55 1.74
N PRO A 201 -8.33 11.85 1.28
CA PRO A 201 -8.22 10.97 0.11
C PRO A 201 -7.57 11.68 -1.08
N SER A 202 -6.63 11.01 -1.74
CA SER A 202 -5.86 11.57 -2.85
C SER A 202 -6.73 11.89 -4.07
N GLN A 203 -6.28 12.84 -4.89
CA GLN A 203 -6.98 13.30 -6.10
C GLN A 203 -5.98 13.50 -7.24
N SER A 204 -5.21 12.47 -7.59
CA SER A 204 -4.15 12.55 -8.61
C SER A 204 -4.66 12.49 -10.06
N GLY A 205 -5.94 12.11 -10.25
CA GLY A 205 -6.52 11.85 -11.58
C GLY A 205 -6.35 10.39 -12.04
N TRP A 206 -5.51 9.59 -11.40
CA TRP A 206 -5.37 8.16 -11.69
C TRP A 206 -6.36 7.33 -10.88
N LEU A 207 -7.02 6.36 -11.53
CA LEU A 207 -7.94 5.41 -10.89
C LEU A 207 -7.20 4.21 -10.30
N SER A 208 -6.18 3.72 -11.00
CA SER A 208 -5.31 2.66 -10.52
C SER A 208 -3.88 2.84 -11.00
N VAL A 209 -2.95 2.27 -10.26
CA VAL A 209 -1.54 2.17 -10.62
C VAL A 209 -1.05 0.77 -10.27
N THR A 210 -0.54 0.06 -11.28
CA THR A 210 0.15 -1.22 -11.13
C THR A 210 1.64 -1.00 -11.24
N VAL A 211 2.39 -1.60 -10.33
CA VAL A 211 3.86 -1.53 -10.28
C VAL A 211 4.44 -2.93 -10.29
N SER A 212 5.47 -3.12 -11.11
CA SER A 212 6.36 -4.30 -11.10
C SER A 212 7.72 -3.89 -10.54
N ALA A 213 8.26 -4.68 -9.61
CA ALA A 213 9.54 -4.43 -8.94
C ALA A 213 10.20 -5.74 -8.47
N PRO A 214 11.50 -5.77 -8.18
CA PRO A 214 12.17 -6.97 -7.67
C PRO A 214 11.61 -7.49 -6.34
N HIS A 215 11.06 -6.58 -5.50
CA HIS A 215 10.45 -6.90 -4.21
C HIS A 215 8.98 -6.46 -4.19
N LEU A 216 8.11 -7.29 -3.66
CA LEU A 216 6.68 -6.97 -3.58
C LEU A 216 6.38 -5.80 -2.63
N ALA A 217 7.14 -5.65 -1.54
CA ALA A 217 7.02 -4.48 -0.68
C ALA A 217 7.33 -3.18 -1.44
N THR A 218 8.32 -3.19 -2.34
CA THR A 218 8.64 -2.06 -3.22
C THR A 218 7.49 -1.77 -4.17
N ALA A 219 6.97 -2.79 -4.85
CA ALA A 219 5.83 -2.63 -5.76
C ALA A 219 4.60 -2.05 -5.03
N ASP A 220 4.25 -2.58 -3.85
CA ASP A 220 3.10 -2.15 -3.05
C ASP A 220 3.23 -0.68 -2.60
N VAL A 221 4.40 -0.27 -2.13
CA VAL A 221 4.68 1.10 -1.71
C VAL A 221 4.64 2.08 -2.87
N PHE A 222 5.35 1.79 -3.98
CA PHE A 222 5.40 2.70 -5.11
C PHE A 222 4.09 2.78 -5.90
N ALA A 223 3.28 1.70 -5.94
CA ALA A 223 1.93 1.78 -6.48
C ALA A 223 1.07 2.81 -5.73
N LYS A 224 1.19 2.88 -4.39
CA LYS A 224 0.50 3.90 -3.58
C LYS A 224 1.10 5.28 -3.76
N ALA A 225 2.42 5.42 -3.71
CA ALA A 225 3.09 6.71 -3.85
C ALA A 225 2.77 7.36 -5.20
N LEU A 226 2.79 6.58 -6.28
CA LEU A 226 2.40 7.04 -7.62
C LEU A 226 0.93 7.43 -7.68
N LEU A 227 0.03 6.60 -7.16
CA LEU A 227 -1.40 6.91 -7.18
C LEU A 227 -1.72 8.16 -6.34
N ILE A 228 -1.01 8.41 -5.25
CA ILE A 228 -1.18 9.60 -4.41
C ILE A 228 -0.55 10.83 -5.08
N GLY A 229 0.67 10.72 -5.58
CA GLY A 229 1.44 11.84 -6.13
C GLY A 229 1.15 12.15 -7.61
N GLY A 230 0.50 11.22 -8.33
CA GLY A 230 0.30 11.34 -9.77
C GLY A 230 1.61 11.36 -10.53
N GLY A 231 1.61 11.97 -11.71
CA GLY A 231 2.79 12.11 -12.55
C GLY A 231 4.00 12.79 -11.87
N GLN A 232 3.77 13.57 -10.82
CA GLN A 232 4.85 14.22 -10.06
C GLN A 232 5.69 13.23 -9.22
N ALA A 233 5.15 12.04 -8.94
CA ALA A 233 5.87 11.00 -8.22
C ALA A 233 6.71 10.10 -9.12
N VAL A 234 6.54 10.14 -10.45
CA VAL A 234 7.31 9.32 -11.40
C VAL A 234 8.83 9.48 -11.27
N PRO A 235 9.39 10.68 -11.08
CA PRO A 235 10.84 10.84 -10.89
C PRO A 235 11.40 10.20 -9.60
N LEU A 236 10.56 9.74 -8.68
CA LEU A 236 10.98 9.06 -7.45
C LEU A 236 11.18 7.55 -7.63
N LEU A 237 10.80 7.00 -8.78
CA LEU A 237 10.92 5.57 -9.04
C LEU A 237 12.38 5.14 -9.16
N PRO A 238 12.78 4.04 -8.51
CA PRO A 238 14.04 3.37 -8.81
C PRO A 238 14.09 2.90 -10.29
N PRO A 239 15.28 2.75 -10.88
CA PRO A 239 15.42 2.38 -12.31
C PRO A 239 14.84 1.01 -12.69
N ASP A 240 14.76 0.10 -11.73
CA ASP A 240 14.27 -1.28 -11.86
C ASP A 240 12.78 -1.43 -11.50
N VAL A 241 12.09 -0.31 -11.28
CA VAL A 241 10.66 -0.27 -10.97
C VAL A 241 9.88 0.23 -12.17
N LEU A 242 9.00 -0.63 -12.70
CA LEU A 242 8.12 -0.32 -13.82
C LEU A 242 6.69 -0.07 -13.32
N PHE A 243 5.95 0.78 -14.01
CA PHE A 243 4.56 1.07 -13.63
C PHE A 243 3.64 1.23 -14.84
N LEU A 244 2.35 1.02 -14.60
CA LEU A 244 1.26 1.30 -15.52
C LEU A 244 0.11 1.94 -14.74
N ALA A 245 -0.23 3.17 -15.09
CA ALA A 245 -1.34 3.94 -14.52
C ALA A 245 -2.54 3.96 -15.47
N VAL A 246 -3.74 3.94 -14.90
CA VAL A 246 -5.01 4.06 -15.64
C VAL A 246 -5.75 5.29 -15.10
N ASP A 247 -6.14 6.19 -16.00
CA ASP A 247 -6.94 7.37 -15.66
C ASP A 247 -8.45 7.12 -15.77
N ALA A 248 -9.25 8.18 -15.59
CA ALA A 248 -10.71 8.14 -15.63
C ALA A 248 -11.26 7.78 -17.02
N ASP A 249 -10.54 8.10 -18.07
CA ASP A 249 -10.91 7.83 -19.46
C ASP A 249 -10.41 6.45 -19.93
N GLY A 250 -9.65 5.73 -19.08
CA GLY A 250 -9.04 4.44 -19.40
C GLY A 250 -7.73 4.56 -20.17
N GLN A 251 -7.17 5.78 -20.25
CA GLN A 251 -5.87 5.94 -20.89
C GLN A 251 -4.77 5.34 -20.02
N LEU A 252 -3.83 4.68 -20.69
CA LEU A 252 -2.68 4.05 -20.08
C LEU A 252 -1.48 4.97 -20.13
N ALA A 253 -0.77 5.10 -19.01
CA ALA A 253 0.48 5.85 -18.90
C ALA A 253 1.48 5.08 -18.04
N GLY A 254 2.70 4.88 -18.53
CA GLY A 254 3.73 4.18 -17.73
C GLY A 254 4.89 3.65 -18.53
N THR A 255 5.75 2.90 -17.84
CA THR A 255 6.93 2.22 -18.38
C THR A 255 6.73 0.71 -18.50
N LEU A 256 5.79 0.13 -17.77
CA LEU A 256 5.38 -1.27 -17.92
C LEU A 256 4.57 -1.40 -19.22
N GLN A 257 5.01 -2.27 -20.11
CA GLN A 257 4.40 -2.41 -21.44
C GLN A 257 3.35 -3.52 -21.44
N PRO A 258 2.07 -3.22 -21.77
CA PRO A 258 1.09 -4.27 -21.97
C PRO A 258 1.37 -5.05 -23.26
N ILE A 259 1.15 -6.38 -23.22
CA ILE A 259 1.21 -7.26 -24.40
C ILE A 259 -0.11 -7.32 -25.17
N GLY A 260 -1.18 -6.78 -24.61
CA GLY A 260 -2.50 -6.65 -25.23
C GLY A 260 -3.36 -5.67 -24.43
N VAL A 261 -4.14 -4.89 -25.13
CA VAL A 261 -5.19 -4.03 -24.57
C VAL A 261 -6.51 -4.55 -25.10
N ILE A 262 -7.47 -4.82 -24.23
CA ILE A 262 -8.80 -5.28 -24.63
C ILE A 262 -9.65 -4.03 -24.88
N GLU A 263 -10.10 -3.84 -26.12
CA GLU A 263 -10.99 -2.76 -26.52
C GLU A 263 -12.44 -3.00 -26.11
#